data_b199bd6b7ed1d1091c4fb394606673b4
#
_entry.id   b199bd6b7ed1d1091c4fb394606673b4
#
_cell.length_a   1.000
_cell.length_b   1.000
_cell.length_c   1.000
_cell.angle_alpha   90.00
_cell.angle_beta   90.00
_cell.angle_gamma   90.00
#
_symmetry.space_group_name_H-M   'P 1'
#
loop_
_entity.id
_entity.type
_entity.pdbx_description
1 polymer ?
#
loop_
_entity_poly.entity_id
_entity_poly.type
_entity_poly.pdbx_seq_one_letter_code
_entity_poly.pdbx_strand_id
1 'polypeptide(L)'
;KKSKGGLKATLGFNIFMFFGVLVIANIMIFSGHVSAAETTAAAASTDGWRYIAAALATGLSCIGGGIAVASAASAALGAISEDSSIMGKSLIFVALAEGIALYGLIVSFTILG
;
A
#
# COMPACT_ATOMS: atom_id res chain seq x y z
N LYS A 1 4.39 -6.33 35.27
CA LYS A 1 5.32 -5.48 34.48
C LYS A 1 5.73 -6.26 33.24
N LYS A 2 4.91 -6.27 32.17
CA LYS A 2 5.29 -6.85 30.89
C LYS A 2 6.50 -6.07 30.36
N SER A 3 7.59 -6.78 30.09
CA SER A 3 8.88 -6.19 29.77
C SER A 3 8.80 -5.38 28.48
N LYS A 4 9.00 -4.08 28.56
CA LYS A 4 9.14 -3.17 27.41
C LYS A 4 10.26 -3.64 26.44
N GLY A 5 11.17 -4.49 26.91
CA GLY A 5 12.23 -5.12 26.12
C GLY A 5 11.70 -6.15 25.11
N GLY A 6 10.77 -7.01 25.52
CA GLY A 6 10.18 -8.01 24.62
C GLY A 6 9.38 -7.37 23.47
N LEU A 7 8.62 -6.32 23.75
CA LEU A 7 7.86 -5.60 22.73
C LEU A 7 8.78 -4.94 21.67
N LYS A 8 9.86 -4.30 22.13
CA LYS A 8 10.85 -3.69 21.24
C LYS A 8 11.56 -4.72 20.39
N ALA A 9 11.91 -5.88 20.95
CA ALA A 9 12.55 -6.97 20.23
C ALA A 9 11.61 -7.57 19.17
N THR A 10 10.35 -7.82 19.53
CA THR A 10 9.34 -8.32 18.58
C THR A 10 9.07 -7.32 17.46
N LEU A 11 8.96 -6.03 17.78
CA LEU A 11 8.76 -4.98 16.78
C LEU A 11 9.97 -4.87 15.85
N GLY A 12 11.18 -4.87 16.40
CA GLY A 12 12.42 -4.85 15.63
C GLY A 12 12.56 -6.06 14.70
N PHE A 13 12.22 -7.26 15.18
CA PHE A 13 12.23 -8.47 14.39
C PHE A 13 11.21 -8.42 13.24
N ASN A 14 9.99 -7.95 13.49
CA ASN A 14 8.97 -7.80 12.43
C ASN A 14 9.39 -6.78 11.37
N ILE A 15 9.95 -5.64 11.78
CA ILE A 15 10.46 -4.63 10.85
C ILE A 15 11.59 -5.21 9.99
N PHE A 16 12.55 -5.92 10.63
CA PHE A 16 13.67 -6.55 9.93
C PHE A 16 13.18 -7.62 8.93
N MET A 17 12.23 -8.48 9.32
CA MET A 17 11.63 -9.48 8.45
C MET A 17 10.87 -8.85 7.28
N PHE A 18 10.10 -7.78 7.53
CA PHE A 18 9.37 -7.07 6.49
C PHE A 18 10.32 -6.47 5.44
N PHE A 19 11.32 -5.73 5.87
CA PHE A 19 12.29 -5.13 4.94
C PHE A 19 13.16 -6.21 4.27
N GLY A 20 13.50 -7.28 4.96
CA GLY A 20 14.25 -8.40 4.41
C GLY A 20 13.51 -9.08 3.25
N VAL A 21 12.23 -9.40 3.46
CA VAL A 21 11.37 -9.96 2.39
C VAL A 21 11.22 -8.99 1.22
N LEU A 22 11.07 -7.70 1.51
CA LEU A 22 10.92 -6.66 0.48
C LEU A 22 12.19 -6.54 -0.38
N VAL A 23 13.38 -6.58 0.24
CA VAL A 23 14.66 -6.54 -0.47
C VAL A 23 14.85 -7.81 -1.31
N ILE A 24 14.56 -8.99 -0.76
CA ILE A 24 14.66 -10.26 -1.49
C ILE A 24 13.70 -10.26 -2.70
N ALA A 25 12.45 -9.82 -2.52
CA ALA A 25 11.48 -9.71 -3.60
C ALA A 25 11.98 -8.78 -4.72
N ASN A 26 12.54 -7.63 -4.35
CA ASN A 26 13.14 -6.70 -5.33
C ASN A 26 14.33 -7.34 -6.07
N ILE A 27 15.23 -8.00 -5.37
CA ILE A 27 16.37 -8.69 -5.99
C ILE A 27 15.87 -9.77 -6.96
N MET A 28 14.86 -10.56 -6.60
CA MET A 28 14.29 -11.58 -7.47
C MET A 28 13.66 -10.98 -8.73
N ILE A 29 12.94 -9.86 -8.62
CA ILE A 29 12.34 -9.16 -9.75
C ILE A 29 13.43 -8.61 -10.66
N PHE A 30 14.45 -7.94 -10.13
CA PHE A 30 15.52 -7.35 -10.93
C PHE A 30 16.52 -8.37 -11.47
N SER A 31 16.67 -9.55 -10.85
CA SER A 31 17.54 -10.61 -11.34
C SER A 31 16.92 -11.45 -12.46
N GLY A 32 15.70 -11.14 -12.88
CA GLY A 32 15.02 -11.86 -13.97
C GLY A 32 14.56 -13.28 -13.60
N HIS A 33 14.62 -13.66 -12.33
CA HIS A 33 14.16 -14.99 -11.87
C HIS A 33 12.62 -15.07 -11.75
N VAL A 34 11.93 -13.94 -11.83
CA VAL A 34 10.48 -13.88 -11.97
C VAL A 34 10.19 -13.63 -13.45
N SER A 35 10.11 -14.68 -14.24
CA SER A 35 9.56 -14.61 -15.58
C SER A 35 8.06 -14.37 -15.46
N ALA A 36 7.62 -13.13 -15.60
CA ALA A 36 6.30 -12.88 -16.14
C ALA A 36 6.31 -13.52 -17.53
N ALA A 37 5.37 -14.43 -17.80
CA ALA A 37 5.31 -15.22 -19.00
C ALA A 37 5.74 -14.42 -20.25
N GLU A 38 6.71 -14.94 -21.00
CA GLU A 38 7.18 -14.35 -22.24
C GLU A 38 6.00 -14.20 -23.21
N THR A 39 5.40 -13.04 -23.22
CA THR A 39 4.52 -12.63 -24.33
C THR A 39 5.42 -12.19 -25.46
N THR A 40 5.38 -12.95 -26.55
CA THR A 40 6.08 -12.70 -27.81
C THR A 40 6.05 -11.23 -28.19
N ALA A 41 7.20 -10.69 -28.55
CA ALA A 41 7.51 -9.28 -28.80
C ALA A 41 6.67 -8.56 -29.89
N ALA A 42 5.67 -9.18 -30.48
CA ALA A 42 4.80 -8.59 -31.51
C ALA A 42 3.56 -7.85 -30.98
N ALA A 43 3.16 -8.06 -29.71
CA ALA A 43 2.03 -7.37 -29.07
C ALA A 43 2.46 -6.19 -28.18
N ALA A 44 3.74 -5.84 -28.18
CA ALA A 44 4.37 -5.00 -27.16
C ALA A 44 3.95 -3.52 -27.14
N SER A 45 3.29 -2.99 -28.19
CA SER A 45 3.01 -1.54 -28.22
C SER A 45 1.70 -1.16 -27.53
N THR A 46 0.67 -1.98 -27.62
CA THR A 46 -0.65 -1.65 -27.03
C THR A 46 -0.77 -2.19 -25.60
N ASP A 47 -0.28 -3.41 -25.34
CA ASP A 47 -0.31 -3.99 -24.00
C ASP A 47 0.62 -3.28 -23.02
N GLY A 48 1.78 -2.79 -23.46
CA GLY A 48 2.67 -1.98 -22.64
C GLY A 48 2.00 -0.75 -22.06
N TRP A 49 1.22 -0.04 -22.86
CA TRP A 49 0.46 1.13 -22.40
C TRP A 49 -0.64 0.79 -21.41
N ARG A 50 -1.28 -0.37 -21.56
CA ARG A 50 -2.28 -0.86 -20.59
C ARG A 50 -1.65 -1.11 -19.21
N TYR A 51 -0.47 -1.74 -19.16
CA TYR A 51 0.24 -1.96 -17.90
C TYR A 51 0.69 -0.64 -17.26
N ILE A 52 1.17 0.32 -18.04
CA ILE A 52 1.53 1.64 -17.56
C ILE A 52 0.30 2.38 -17.03
N ALA A 53 -0.82 2.34 -17.77
CA ALA A 53 -2.06 2.98 -17.33
C ALA A 53 -2.59 2.38 -16.01
N ALA A 54 -2.57 1.05 -15.87
CA ALA A 54 -2.97 0.37 -14.65
C ALA A 54 -2.03 0.71 -13.48
N ALA A 55 -0.72 0.73 -13.71
CA ALA A 55 0.26 1.12 -12.69
C ALA A 55 0.07 2.57 -12.24
N LEU A 56 -0.20 3.49 -13.17
CA LEU A 56 -0.48 4.89 -12.85
C LEU A 56 -1.80 5.05 -12.09
N ALA A 57 -2.86 4.34 -12.47
CA ALA A 57 -4.14 4.38 -11.78
C ALA A 57 -4.00 3.97 -10.32
N THR A 58 -3.33 2.85 -10.04
CA THR A 58 -3.04 2.42 -8.66
C THR A 58 -2.05 3.36 -7.97
N GLY A 59 -0.94 3.70 -8.63
CA GLY A 59 0.13 4.51 -8.04
C GLY A 59 -0.33 5.90 -7.64
N LEU A 60 -1.03 6.61 -8.51
CA LEU A 60 -1.54 7.96 -8.22
C LEU A 60 -2.63 7.93 -7.14
N SER A 61 -3.51 6.93 -7.15
CA SER A 61 -4.52 6.80 -6.11
C SER A 61 -3.90 6.44 -4.75
N CYS A 62 -2.84 5.64 -4.71
CA CYS A 62 -2.09 5.37 -3.47
C CYS A 62 -1.40 6.62 -2.92
N ILE A 63 -0.83 7.47 -3.79
CA ILE A 63 -0.24 8.76 -3.37
C ILE A 63 -1.33 9.66 -2.80
N GLY A 64 -2.46 9.83 -3.52
CA GLY A 64 -3.59 10.63 -3.06
C GLY A 64 -4.20 10.09 -1.77
N GLY A 65 -4.40 8.78 -1.69
CA GLY A 65 -4.89 8.10 -0.50
C GLY A 65 -3.94 8.26 0.69
N GLY A 66 -2.63 8.14 0.47
CA GLY A 66 -1.62 8.34 1.52
C GLY A 66 -1.63 9.75 2.10
N ILE A 67 -1.77 10.77 1.27
CA ILE A 67 -1.91 12.16 1.73
C ILE A 67 -3.21 12.36 2.51
N ALA A 68 -4.32 11.81 2.00
CA ALA A 68 -5.61 11.90 2.66
C ALA A 68 -5.63 11.18 4.01
N VAL A 69 -5.08 9.96 4.07
CA VAL A 69 -4.95 9.17 5.31
C VAL A 69 -4.06 9.87 6.32
N ALA A 70 -2.92 10.42 5.90
CA ALA A 70 -2.01 11.14 6.79
C ALA A 70 -2.72 12.32 7.47
N SER A 71 -3.49 13.09 6.72
CA SER A 71 -4.28 14.22 7.25
C SER A 71 -5.43 13.75 8.15
N ALA A 72 -6.24 12.78 7.68
CA ALA A 72 -7.38 12.28 8.43
C ALA A 72 -6.95 11.56 9.72
N ALA A 73 -5.90 10.72 9.65
CA ALA A 73 -5.40 10.00 10.82
C ALA A 73 -4.80 10.93 11.87
N SER A 74 -4.06 11.97 11.46
CA SER A 74 -3.50 12.95 12.39
C SER A 74 -4.62 13.69 13.16
N ALA A 75 -5.65 14.12 12.45
CA ALA A 75 -6.80 14.78 13.07
C ALA A 75 -7.58 13.82 13.97
N ALA A 76 -7.80 12.58 13.52
CA ALA A 76 -8.50 11.55 14.29
C ALA A 76 -7.77 11.21 15.59
N LEU A 77 -6.45 10.99 15.53
CA LEU A 77 -5.64 10.67 16.70
C LEU A 77 -5.59 11.83 17.70
N GLY A 78 -5.52 13.09 17.20
CA GLY A 78 -5.63 14.26 18.07
C GLY A 78 -6.96 14.29 18.81
N ALA A 79 -8.07 14.13 18.10
CA ALA A 79 -9.39 14.12 18.70
C ALA A 79 -9.63 12.96 19.68
N ILE A 80 -9.15 11.74 19.37
CA ILE A 80 -9.23 10.57 20.23
C ILE A 80 -8.41 10.76 21.52
N SER A 81 -7.31 11.51 21.46
CA SER A 81 -6.49 11.80 22.64
C SER A 81 -7.21 12.70 23.65
N GLU A 82 -8.14 13.53 23.20
CA GLU A 82 -8.97 14.39 24.03
C GLU A 82 -10.24 13.67 24.50
N ASP A 83 -10.88 12.91 23.61
CA ASP A 83 -12.09 12.13 23.92
C ASP A 83 -12.08 10.78 23.21
N SER A 84 -11.79 9.72 23.94
CA SER A 84 -11.76 8.36 23.42
C SER A 84 -13.12 7.84 22.95
N SER A 85 -14.24 8.46 23.33
CA SER A 85 -15.58 8.04 22.95
C SER A 85 -15.85 8.23 21.44
N ILE A 86 -15.12 9.11 20.78
CA ILE A 86 -15.26 9.40 19.36
C ILE A 86 -14.44 8.50 18.45
N MET A 87 -13.69 7.53 19.00
CA MET A 87 -12.82 6.64 18.22
C MET A 87 -13.54 6.02 17.03
N GLY A 88 -14.74 5.46 17.23
CA GLY A 88 -15.48 4.81 16.16
C GLY A 88 -15.84 5.76 15.00
N LYS A 89 -16.24 6.98 15.33
CA LYS A 89 -16.56 8.01 14.32
C LYS A 89 -15.30 8.46 13.57
N SER A 90 -14.20 8.64 14.28
CA SER A 90 -12.92 9.07 13.71
C SER A 90 -12.34 8.03 12.73
N LEU A 91 -12.46 6.74 13.06
CA LEU A 91 -11.99 5.66 12.18
C LEU A 91 -12.76 5.58 10.86
N ILE A 92 -14.04 5.99 10.83
CA ILE A 92 -14.81 6.05 9.57
C ILE A 92 -14.16 7.01 8.58
N PHE A 93 -13.71 8.18 9.00
CA PHE A 93 -13.04 9.14 8.12
C PHE A 93 -11.69 8.60 7.60
N VAL A 94 -10.93 7.89 8.42
CA VAL A 94 -9.70 7.24 8.01
C VAL A 94 -9.98 6.15 6.96
N ALA A 95 -10.99 5.31 7.19
CA ALA A 95 -11.38 4.27 6.25
C ALA A 95 -11.87 4.81 4.91
N LEU A 96 -12.62 5.93 4.91
CA LEU A 96 -13.05 6.60 3.68
C LEU A 96 -11.85 7.14 2.89
N ALA A 97 -10.85 7.71 3.56
CA ALA A 97 -9.64 8.20 2.91
C ALA A 97 -8.83 7.05 2.28
N GLU A 98 -8.79 5.88 2.93
CA GLU A 98 -8.13 4.67 2.40
C GLU A 98 -8.87 4.09 1.19
N GLY A 99 -10.18 4.25 1.11
CA GLY A 99 -11.01 3.81 -0.01
C GLY A 99 -10.58 4.39 -1.37
N ILE A 100 -9.91 5.53 -1.39
CA ILE A 100 -9.38 6.14 -2.62
C ILE A 100 -8.37 5.22 -3.30
N ALA A 101 -7.46 4.61 -2.54
CA ALA A 101 -6.46 3.68 -3.06
C ALA A 101 -7.11 2.40 -3.62
N LEU A 102 -8.14 1.89 -2.95
CA LEU A 102 -8.90 0.72 -3.42
C LEU A 102 -9.61 1.01 -4.74
N TYR A 103 -10.15 2.23 -4.91
CA TYR A 103 -10.79 2.61 -6.17
C TYR A 103 -9.80 2.59 -7.35
N GLY A 104 -8.57 3.10 -7.15
CA GLY A 104 -7.52 3.02 -8.15
C GLY A 104 -7.12 1.59 -8.50
N LEU A 105 -7.13 0.68 -7.53
CA LEU A 105 -6.89 -0.74 -7.76
C LEU A 105 -8.00 -1.38 -8.62
N ILE A 106 -9.26 -1.06 -8.35
CA ILE A 106 -10.40 -1.52 -9.16
C ILE A 106 -10.28 -1.03 -10.60
N VAL A 107 -9.92 0.24 -10.80
CA VAL A 107 -9.68 0.80 -12.15
C VAL A 107 -8.54 0.04 -12.85
N SER A 108 -7.46 -0.28 -12.16
CA SER A 108 -6.35 -1.04 -12.72
C SER A 108 -6.77 -2.45 -13.16
N PHE A 109 -7.57 -3.15 -12.36
CA PHE A 109 -8.12 -4.44 -12.76
C PHE A 109 -9.05 -4.31 -13.99
N THR A 110 -9.84 -3.26 -14.08
CA THR A 110 -10.69 -3.01 -15.26
C THR A 110 -9.87 -2.77 -16.52
N ILE A 111 -8.71 -2.12 -16.41
CA ILE A 111 -7.80 -1.86 -17.52
C ILE A 111 -7.12 -3.16 -17.98
N LEU A 112 -6.74 -4.00 -17.05
CA LEU A 112 -6.02 -5.25 -17.33
C LEU A 112 -6.93 -6.37 -17.84
N GLY A 113 -8.23 -6.30 -17.56
CA GLY A 113 -9.25 -7.20 -18.05
C GLY A 113 -9.47 -8.36 -17.19
#